data_a115b6e7e8637406103fbca671d16573
#
_entry.id   a115b6e7e8637406103fbca671d16573
#
_cell.length_a   1.000
_cell.length_b   1.000
_cell.length_c   1.000
_cell.angle_alpha   90.00
_cell.angle_beta   90.00
_cell.angle_gamma   90.00
#
_symmetry.space_group_name_H-M   'P 1'
#
loop_
_entity.id
_entity.type
_entity.pdbx_description
1 polymer ?
#
loop_
_entity_poly.entity_id
_entity_poly.type
_entity_poly.pdbx_seq_one_letter_code
_entity_poly.pdbx_strand_id
1 'polypeptide(L)'
;MSPVQEAPPAIASLAILNGDAQHSHSPTVERPWGSFTTLEEGRGYKIKRIEVKSGHRLSLQMHHHRSEHWIVVSGTAKVTCGDKETMISTNQSTYVPKCTAHRLENPGIIPLILIEVQNGEYLGEDDIIRFQDDYARHEKK
;
A
#
# COMPACT_ATOMS: atom_id res chain seq x y z
N MET A 1 -36.59 -22.75 14.32
CA MET A 1 -36.36 -22.45 14.05
C MET A 1 -35.94 -21.51 13.90
N SER A 2 -35.47 -21.01 13.81
CA SER A 2 -34.93 -20.35 13.60
C SER A 2 -34.65 -19.35 13.21
N PRO A 3 -34.42 -18.79 13.20
CA PRO A 3 -34.16 -17.94 12.84
C PRO A 3 -33.54 -17.02 12.61
N VAL A 4 -33.31 -16.62 12.49
CA VAL A 4 -32.77 -15.87 12.19
C VAL A 4 -32.32 -14.81 12.00
N GLN A 5 -32.14 -14.27 11.93
CA GLN A 5 -31.80 -13.40 11.79
C GLN A 5 -31.36 -12.45 11.37
N GLU A 6 -30.97 -11.93 11.08
CA GLU A 6 -30.65 -11.20 10.55
C GLU A 6 -30.59 -9.93 10.63
N ALA A 7 -30.59 -9.39 10.41
CA ALA A 7 -30.96 -8.25 10.65
C ALA A 7 -30.11 -7.21 10.51
N PRO A 8 -29.25 -7.17 10.86
CA PRO A 8 -28.33 -6.22 10.87
C PRO A 8 -28.00 -5.57 9.65
N PRO A 9 -28.12 -6.18 8.70
CA PRO A 9 -27.77 -5.60 7.46
C PRO A 9 -28.17 -4.15 7.38
N ALA A 10 -29.35 -3.97 7.61
CA ALA A 10 -29.89 -2.64 7.49
C ALA A 10 -29.07 -1.66 8.27
N ILE A 11 -28.78 -2.03 9.43
CA ILE A 11 -28.08 -1.14 10.28
C ILE A 11 -26.74 -0.88 9.75
N ALA A 12 -26.14 -1.89 9.30
CA ALA A 12 -24.83 -1.76 8.78
C ALA A 12 -24.90 -0.75 7.66
N SER A 13 -25.84 -0.87 6.85
CA SER A 13 -25.93 0.03 5.73
C SER A 13 -25.98 1.42 6.22
N LEU A 14 -26.71 1.63 7.21
CA LEU A 14 -26.86 2.93 7.72
C LEU A 14 -25.54 3.44 8.22
N ALA A 15 -24.91 2.67 8.94
CA ALA A 15 -23.65 3.10 9.50
C ALA A 15 -22.78 3.48 8.33
N ILE A 16 -22.83 2.74 7.34
CA ILE A 16 -22.04 3.04 6.22
C ILE A 16 -22.38 4.38 5.71
N LEU A 17 -23.59 4.67 5.62
CA LEU A 17 -23.97 5.92 5.09
C LEU A 17 -23.29 6.99 5.82
N ASN A 18 -23.22 6.84 7.05
CA ASN A 18 -22.63 7.89 7.78
C ASN A 18 -21.22 7.78 7.48
N GLY A 19 -20.85 6.64 7.35
CA GLY A 19 -19.51 6.50 7.19
C GLY A 19 -19.10 7.26 6.07
N ASP A 20 -19.96 7.43 5.40
CA ASP A 20 -19.60 8.06 4.33
C ASP A 20 -18.83 9.10 4.76
N ALA A 21 -18.85 9.07 5.74
CA ALA A 21 -18.23 9.95 6.25
C ALA A 21 -16.96 9.74 5.81
N GLN A 22 -16.91 8.97 5.23
CA GLN A 22 -16.02 8.66 4.72
C GLN A 22 -15.15 9.57 4.38
N HIS A 23 -15.60 10.17 4.23
CA HIS A 23 -15.10 11.32 4.28
C HIS A 23 -13.85 11.36 4.95
N SER A 24 -13.62 10.58 5.63
CA SER A 24 -12.49 10.66 6.40
C SER A 24 -11.31 10.15 5.59
N HIS A 25 -11.44 9.88 4.38
CA HIS A 25 -10.28 9.41 3.66
C HIS A 25 -9.30 10.52 3.37
N SER A 26 -8.06 10.26 3.47
CA SER A 26 -7.03 11.19 3.05
C SER A 26 -7.13 11.36 1.56
N PRO A 27 -6.74 12.49 1.05
CA PRO A 27 -6.73 12.68 -0.39
C PRO A 27 -5.69 11.76 -1.02
N THR A 28 -5.84 11.52 -2.29
CA THR A 28 -4.87 10.76 -3.05
C THR A 28 -3.62 11.61 -3.24
N VAL A 29 -2.48 11.02 -3.00
CA VAL A 29 -1.20 11.71 -3.12
C VAL A 29 -0.55 11.26 -4.42
N GLU A 30 -0.24 12.23 -5.30
CA GLU A 30 0.40 11.92 -6.57
C GLU A 30 1.90 11.81 -6.40
N ARG A 31 2.49 10.90 -7.12
CA ARG A 31 3.92 10.67 -7.13
C ARG A 31 4.36 10.43 -8.58
N PRO A 32 5.63 10.59 -8.89
CA PRO A 32 6.09 10.38 -10.27
C PRO A 32 5.75 8.99 -10.81
N TRP A 33 5.71 7.99 -9.95
CA TRP A 33 5.45 6.61 -10.37
C TRP A 33 3.96 6.23 -10.34
N GLY A 34 3.11 7.08 -9.82
CA GLY A 34 1.68 6.77 -9.70
C GLY A 34 1.06 7.53 -8.55
N SER A 35 0.38 6.83 -7.66
CA SER A 35 -0.29 7.51 -6.55
C SER A 35 -0.54 6.57 -5.39
N PHE A 36 -0.85 7.13 -4.24
CA PHE A 36 -1.33 6.33 -3.12
C PHE A 36 -2.40 7.07 -2.35
N THR A 37 -3.26 6.32 -1.69
CA THR A 37 -4.32 6.88 -0.86
C THR A 37 -4.30 6.12 0.46
N THR A 38 -4.28 6.82 1.56
CA THR A 38 -4.38 6.19 2.87
C THR A 38 -5.87 5.88 3.11
N LEU A 39 -6.18 4.62 3.26
CA LEU A 39 -7.56 4.19 3.43
C LEU A 39 -7.95 4.14 4.90
N GLU A 40 -7.02 3.81 5.75
CA GLU A 40 -7.30 3.71 7.17
C GLU A 40 -6.00 3.81 7.95
N GLU A 41 -6.08 4.36 9.14
CA GLU A 41 -4.90 4.53 9.98
C GLU A 41 -5.34 4.34 11.42
N GLY A 42 -4.62 3.55 12.17
CA GLY A 42 -4.92 3.30 13.56
C GLY A 42 -3.62 3.20 14.34
N ARG A 43 -3.73 2.74 15.58
CA ARG A 43 -2.55 2.62 16.40
C ARG A 43 -1.71 1.45 15.90
N GLY A 44 -0.51 1.73 15.47
CA GLY A 44 0.42 0.70 15.04
C GLY A 44 0.18 0.19 13.63
N TYR A 45 -0.72 0.78 12.87
CA TYR A 45 -0.92 0.33 11.49
C TYR A 45 -1.46 1.43 10.59
N LYS A 46 -1.23 1.26 9.30
CA LYS A 46 -1.76 2.15 8.27
C LYS A 46 -2.00 1.31 7.03
N ILE A 47 -3.11 1.54 6.37
CA ILE A 47 -3.48 0.81 5.16
C ILE A 47 -3.56 1.78 3.99
N LYS A 48 -2.89 1.43 2.90
CA LYS A 48 -2.86 2.29 1.71
C LYS A 48 -3.27 1.50 0.48
N ARG A 49 -3.90 2.19 -0.45
CA ARG A 49 -4.09 1.70 -1.80
C ARG A 49 -3.03 2.37 -2.65
N ILE A 50 -2.25 1.58 -3.36
CA ILE A 50 -1.16 2.09 -4.18
C ILE A 50 -1.45 1.74 -5.62
N GLU A 51 -1.24 2.70 -6.51
CA GLU A 51 -1.39 2.47 -7.94
C GLU A 51 -0.08 2.87 -8.61
N VAL A 52 0.52 1.95 -9.35
CA VAL A 52 1.80 2.20 -10.03
C VAL A 52 1.55 2.17 -11.53
N LYS A 53 1.98 3.23 -12.21
CA LYS A 53 1.81 3.35 -13.66
C LYS A 53 2.60 2.25 -14.37
N SER A 54 2.09 1.84 -15.52
CA SER A 54 2.78 0.87 -16.35
C SER A 54 4.23 1.30 -16.59
N GLY A 55 5.14 0.38 -16.38
CA GLY A 55 6.55 0.65 -16.64
C GLY A 55 7.26 1.53 -15.61
N HIS A 56 6.61 1.87 -14.53
CA HIS A 56 7.22 2.72 -13.48
C HIS A 56 7.54 1.89 -12.25
N ARG A 57 8.39 2.45 -11.41
CA ARG A 57 8.77 1.79 -10.16
C ARG A 57 9.06 2.82 -9.09
N LEU A 58 8.87 2.41 -7.85
CA LEU A 58 9.21 3.23 -6.71
C LEU A 58 10.73 3.18 -6.51
N SER A 59 11.24 3.97 -5.59
CA SER A 59 12.67 3.95 -5.27
C SER A 59 13.02 2.62 -4.60
N LEU A 60 14.28 2.28 -4.65
CA LEU A 60 14.82 1.21 -3.81
C LEU A 60 15.00 1.86 -2.44
N GLN A 61 14.27 1.40 -1.47
CA GLN A 61 14.12 2.12 -0.20
C GLN A 61 14.06 1.18 0.99
N MET A 62 14.15 1.75 2.18
CA MET A 62 14.07 0.99 3.41
C MET A 62 13.41 1.84 4.48
N HIS A 63 12.74 1.18 5.43
CA HIS A 63 12.12 1.86 6.57
C HIS A 63 12.65 1.22 7.85
N HIS A 64 12.93 2.05 8.85
CA HIS A 64 13.51 1.56 10.10
C HIS A 64 12.44 1.12 11.11
N HIS A 65 11.26 1.68 11.02
CA HIS A 65 10.28 1.54 12.10
C HIS A 65 9.02 0.77 11.72
N ARG A 66 8.94 0.26 10.49
CA ARG A 66 7.75 -0.46 10.07
C ARG A 66 8.07 -1.60 9.11
N SER A 67 7.21 -2.60 9.11
CA SER A 67 7.21 -3.63 8.10
C SER A 67 5.97 -3.44 7.24
N GLU A 68 5.89 -4.13 6.12
CA GLU A 68 4.78 -3.95 5.19
C GLU A 68 4.33 -5.28 4.62
N HIS A 69 3.04 -5.39 4.33
CA HIS A 69 2.48 -6.50 3.56
C HIS A 69 1.85 -5.89 2.33
N TRP A 70 2.09 -6.48 1.19
CA TRP A 70 1.55 -6.01 -0.09
C TRP A 70 0.70 -7.10 -0.70
N ILE A 71 -0.53 -6.77 -1.06
CA ILE A 71 -1.46 -7.72 -1.70
C ILE A 71 -1.85 -7.12 -3.03
N VAL A 72 -1.60 -7.84 -4.12
CA VAL A 72 -1.92 -7.35 -5.46
C VAL A 72 -3.40 -7.51 -5.72
N VAL A 73 -4.04 -6.41 -6.10
CA VAL A 73 -5.46 -6.40 -6.47
C VAL A 73 -5.60 -6.59 -7.98
N SER A 74 -4.73 -5.94 -8.75
CA SER A 74 -4.82 -5.99 -10.21
C SER A 74 -3.45 -5.70 -10.80
N GLY A 75 -3.08 -6.40 -11.83
CA GLY A 75 -1.80 -6.21 -12.51
C GLY A 75 -0.75 -7.17 -11.99
N THR A 76 0.50 -6.89 -12.29
CA THR A 76 1.63 -7.72 -11.88
C THR A 76 2.69 -6.84 -11.24
N ALA A 77 3.21 -7.28 -10.13
CA ALA A 77 4.25 -6.54 -9.41
C ALA A 77 5.56 -7.30 -9.44
N LYS A 78 6.64 -6.58 -9.70
CA LYS A 78 7.97 -7.13 -9.52
C LYS A 78 8.44 -6.56 -8.19
N VAL A 79 8.73 -7.44 -7.25
CA VAL A 79 9.10 -7.05 -5.90
C VAL A 79 10.57 -7.41 -5.68
N THR A 80 11.37 -6.41 -5.32
CA THR A 80 12.73 -6.64 -4.89
C THR A 80 12.73 -6.49 -3.38
N CYS A 81 13.26 -7.47 -2.68
CA CYS A 81 13.34 -7.44 -1.22
C CYS A 81 14.67 -8.07 -0.82
N GLY A 82 15.57 -7.25 -0.31
CA GLY A 82 16.93 -7.69 -0.07
C GLY A 82 17.58 -8.04 -1.39
N ASP A 83 18.06 -9.25 -1.52
CA ASP A 83 18.70 -9.68 -2.76
C ASP A 83 17.77 -10.59 -3.57
N LYS A 84 16.49 -10.64 -3.26
CA LYS A 84 15.54 -11.47 -3.99
C LYS A 84 14.61 -10.65 -4.84
N GLU A 85 14.29 -11.17 -6.02
CA GLU A 85 13.28 -10.58 -6.87
C GLU A 85 12.18 -11.60 -7.08
N THR A 86 10.94 -11.18 -6.97
CA THR A 86 9.79 -12.06 -7.10
C THR A 86 8.72 -11.37 -7.93
N MET A 87 8.01 -12.13 -8.74
CA MET A 87 6.87 -11.60 -9.47
C MET A 87 5.61 -12.11 -8.79
N ILE A 88 4.70 -11.20 -8.47
CA ILE A 88 3.41 -11.59 -7.90
C ILE A 88 2.30 -10.91 -8.69
N SER A 89 1.18 -11.57 -8.79
CA SER A 89 0.04 -11.05 -9.53
C SER A 89 -1.21 -11.12 -8.67
N THR A 90 -2.36 -10.86 -9.26
CA THR A 90 -3.62 -10.73 -8.54
C THR A 90 -3.82 -11.79 -7.47
N ASN A 91 -4.19 -11.35 -6.30
CA ASN A 91 -4.46 -12.19 -5.14
C ASN A 91 -3.20 -12.82 -4.50
N GLN A 92 -2.03 -12.44 -4.94
CA GLN A 92 -0.79 -12.88 -4.30
C GLN A 92 -0.27 -11.76 -3.43
N SER A 93 0.53 -12.11 -2.45
CA SER A 93 1.01 -11.14 -1.46
C SER A 93 2.45 -11.42 -1.09
N THR A 94 3.08 -10.43 -0.47
CA THR A 94 4.45 -10.57 0.00
C THR A 94 4.63 -9.76 1.28
N TYR A 95 5.63 -10.13 2.05
CA TYR A 95 5.97 -9.45 3.29
C TYR A 95 7.32 -8.76 3.13
N VAL A 96 7.39 -7.52 3.58
CA VAL A 96 8.61 -6.72 3.53
C VAL A 96 9.01 -6.39 4.97
N PRO A 97 10.09 -6.97 5.48
CA PRO A 97 10.50 -6.71 6.87
C PRO A 97 11.08 -5.31 7.04
N LYS A 98 11.09 -4.83 8.27
CA LYS A 98 11.78 -3.58 8.61
C LYS A 98 13.23 -3.70 8.23
N CYS A 99 13.85 -2.59 7.99
CA CYS A 99 15.29 -2.46 7.77
C CYS A 99 15.80 -3.31 6.61
N THR A 100 14.94 -3.55 5.63
CA THR A 100 15.29 -4.34 4.46
C THR A 100 15.05 -3.51 3.22
N ALA A 101 16.04 -3.40 2.37
CA ALA A 101 15.91 -2.63 1.14
C ALA A 101 14.89 -3.32 0.24
N HIS A 102 13.97 -2.56 -0.31
CA HIS A 102 12.91 -3.13 -1.14
C HIS A 102 12.46 -2.14 -2.21
N ARG A 103 11.85 -2.68 -3.25
CA ARG A 103 11.36 -1.88 -4.37
C ARG A 103 10.15 -2.55 -4.99
N LEU A 104 9.17 -1.75 -5.35
CA LEU A 104 7.97 -2.18 -6.04
C LEU A 104 8.02 -1.66 -7.46
N GLU A 105 7.79 -2.51 -8.43
CA GLU A 105 7.85 -2.13 -9.83
C GLU A 105 6.65 -2.71 -10.59
N ASN A 106 6.12 -1.95 -11.53
CA ASN A 106 5.08 -2.43 -12.43
C ASN A 106 5.70 -2.72 -13.80
N PRO A 107 6.07 -3.95 -14.09
CA PRO A 107 6.66 -4.30 -15.37
C PRO A 107 5.63 -4.53 -16.48
N GLY A 108 4.36 -4.45 -16.14
CA GLY A 108 3.29 -4.76 -17.08
C GLY A 108 2.79 -3.55 -17.84
N ILE A 109 1.73 -3.77 -18.63
CA ILE A 109 1.19 -2.71 -19.47
C ILE A 109 -0.10 -2.13 -18.91
N ILE A 110 -0.62 -2.67 -17.83
CA ILE A 110 -1.80 -2.08 -17.18
C ILE A 110 -1.38 -1.54 -15.82
N PRO A 111 -2.16 -0.65 -15.23
CA PRO A 111 -1.82 -0.14 -13.90
C PRO A 111 -1.74 -1.28 -12.89
N LEU A 112 -0.78 -1.20 -11.99
CA LEU A 112 -0.67 -2.13 -10.89
C LEU A 112 -1.38 -1.51 -9.69
N ILE A 113 -2.32 -2.23 -9.11
CA ILE A 113 -3.03 -1.78 -7.93
C ILE A 113 -2.79 -2.77 -6.82
N LEU A 114 -2.36 -2.28 -5.68
CA LEU A 114 -2.17 -3.14 -4.53
C LEU A 114 -2.59 -2.46 -3.24
N ILE A 115 -2.82 -3.27 -2.23
CA ILE A 115 -3.13 -2.80 -0.89
C ILE A 115 -1.90 -3.07 -0.05
N GLU A 116 -1.47 -2.04 0.68
CA GLU A 116 -0.32 -2.13 1.56
C GLU A 116 -0.78 -1.98 2.99
N VAL A 117 -0.36 -2.87 3.86
CA VAL A 117 -0.60 -2.75 5.29
C VAL A 117 0.74 -2.50 5.95
N GLN A 118 0.89 -1.35 6.58
CA GLN A 118 2.10 -0.99 7.31
C GLN A 118 1.86 -1.27 8.78
N ASN A 119 2.82 -1.90 9.44
CA ASN A 119 2.76 -2.16 10.88
C ASN A 119 4.02 -1.66 11.53
N GLY A 120 3.90 -0.89 12.57
CA GLY A 120 5.09 -0.38 13.26
C GLY A 120 4.76 0.66 14.31
N GLU A 121 5.79 1.03 15.03
CA GLU A 121 5.63 2.00 16.09
C GLU A 121 5.66 3.42 15.56
N TYR A 122 6.18 3.64 14.38
CA TYR A 122 6.19 4.97 13.76
C TYR A 122 5.89 4.81 12.28
N LEU A 123 4.86 5.47 11.81
CA LEU A 123 4.39 5.31 10.44
C LEU A 123 4.48 6.59 9.62
N GLY A 124 5.32 7.52 10.03
CA GLY A 124 5.50 8.77 9.30
C GLY A 124 6.15 8.55 7.95
N GLU A 125 5.79 9.37 6.97
CA GLU A 125 6.32 9.23 5.62
C GLU A 125 7.80 9.58 5.55
N ASP A 126 8.35 10.19 6.58
CA ASP A 126 9.76 10.53 6.62
C ASP A 126 10.63 9.35 7.09
N ASP A 127 10.05 8.23 7.46
CA ASP A 127 10.80 7.04 7.81
C ASP A 127 11.15 6.32 6.51
N ILE A 128 12.08 6.88 5.76
CA ILE A 128 12.47 6.32 4.48
C ILE A 128 13.91 6.69 4.14
N ILE A 129 14.65 5.70 3.67
CA ILE A 129 15.98 5.93 3.10
C ILE A 129 15.87 5.44 1.68
N ARG A 130 16.20 6.30 0.71
CA ARG A 130 16.17 5.94 -0.69
C ARG A 130 17.59 5.67 -1.17
N PHE A 131 17.82 4.48 -1.71
CA PHE A 131 19.13 4.11 -2.23
C PHE A 131 19.24 4.39 -3.73
N GLN A 132 18.15 4.19 -4.46
CA GLN A 132 18.07 4.47 -5.88
C GLN A 132 16.69 5.01 -6.17
N ASP A 133 16.61 6.05 -6.95
CA ASP A 133 15.33 6.67 -7.26
C ASP A 133 15.40 7.21 -8.68
N ASP A 134 14.60 6.66 -9.58
CA ASP A 134 14.59 7.10 -10.98
C ASP A 134 14.22 8.57 -11.11
N TYR A 135 13.66 9.16 -10.07
CA TYR A 135 13.19 10.55 -10.10
C TYR A 135 14.11 11.45 -9.30
N ALA A 136 15.27 10.94 -8.92
CA ALA A 136 16.32 11.69 -8.23
C ALA A 136 15.94 12.35 -6.91
N ARG A 137 14.92 11.84 -6.25
CA ARG A 137 14.49 12.44 -4.97
C ARG A 137 15.49 12.20 -3.85
N HIS A 138 16.27 11.10 -3.95
CA HIS A 138 17.22 10.78 -2.89
C HIS A 138 18.42 11.72 -2.89
N GLU A 139 18.60 12.47 -3.96
CA GLU A 139 19.71 13.39 -4.03
C GLU A 139 19.34 14.75 -3.46
N LYS A 140 18.10 14.97 -3.12
CA LYS A 140 17.69 16.26 -2.62
C LYS A 140 17.83 16.28 -1.13
N LYS A 141 18.52 17.19 -0.60
CA LYS A 141 18.74 17.25 0.84
C LYS A 141 17.93 18.34 1.51
#